data_2b03ffb79ebcfe6444b49d320621da1e
#
_entry.id   2b03ffb79ebcfe6444b49d320621da1e
#
_cell.length_a   1.000
_cell.length_b   1.000
_cell.length_c   1.000
_cell.angle_alpha   90.00
_cell.angle_beta   90.00
_cell.angle_gamma   90.00
#
_symmetry.space_group_name_H-M   'P 1'
#
loop_
_entity.id
_entity.type
_entity.pdbx_description
1 polymer ?
#
loop_
_entity_poly.entity_id
_entity_poly.type
_entity_poly.pdbx_seq_one_letter_code
_entity_poly.pdbx_strand_id
1 'polypeptide(L)' 'MNRLKELREDKDLYQRDVAKILNMSQTGYSQYEIGKNDIPTRILIALSNYYNTSVDYLLGLTDDPKPYPRKK' A
#
# COMPACT_ATOMS: atom_id res chain seq x y z
N MET A 1 -7.86 -3.38 -9.50
CA MET A 1 -6.74 -2.45 -9.37
C MET A 1 -6.61 -1.96 -7.96
N ASN A 2 -5.39 -1.83 -7.46
CA ASN A 2 -5.17 -1.35 -6.10
C ASN A 2 -5.02 0.17 -6.06
N ARG A 3 -5.00 0.73 -4.85
CA ARG A 3 -4.89 2.18 -4.63
C ARG A 3 -3.49 2.63 -4.20
N LEU A 4 -2.46 1.81 -4.40
CA LEU A 4 -1.12 2.14 -3.90
C LEU A 4 -0.56 3.42 -4.49
N LYS A 5 -0.69 3.59 -5.80
CA LYS A 5 -0.21 4.79 -6.48
C LYS A 5 -0.93 6.04 -5.98
N GLU A 6 -2.26 5.95 -5.86
CA GLU A 6 -3.10 7.05 -5.40
C GLU A 6 -2.69 7.50 -3.99
N LEU A 7 -2.57 6.54 -3.07
CA LEU A 7 -2.18 6.85 -1.69
C LEU A 7 -0.77 7.43 -1.61
N ARG A 8 0.14 6.90 -2.42
CA ARG A 8 1.51 7.40 -2.48
C ARG A 8 1.55 8.85 -2.97
N GLU A 9 0.82 9.14 -4.04
CA GLU A 9 0.79 10.47 -4.63
C GLU A 9 0.11 11.49 -3.70
N ASP A 10 -0.89 11.06 -2.94
CA ASP A 10 -1.54 11.92 -1.96
C ASP A 10 -0.57 12.42 -0.88
N LYS A 11 0.49 11.67 -0.61
CA LYS A 11 1.53 12.07 0.34
C LYS A 11 2.75 12.67 -0.33
N ASP A 12 2.69 12.94 -1.64
CA ASP A 12 3.80 13.49 -2.42
C ASP A 12 5.06 12.62 -2.33
N LEU A 13 4.88 11.29 -2.30
CA LEU A 13 6.00 10.35 -2.24
C LEU A 13 6.33 9.80 -3.63
N TYR A 14 7.62 9.51 -3.84
CA TYR A 14 8.07 8.75 -5.00
C TYR A 14 8.01 7.24 -4.70
N GLN A 15 8.00 6.42 -5.75
CA GLN A 15 8.06 4.96 -5.58
C GLN A 15 9.27 4.54 -4.76
N ARG A 16 10.43 5.18 -4.97
CA ARG A 16 11.64 4.86 -4.20
C ARG A 16 11.47 5.12 -2.70
N ASP A 17 10.66 6.12 -2.34
CA ASP A 17 10.44 6.45 -0.93
C ASP A 17 9.64 5.34 -0.25
N VAL A 18 8.57 4.87 -0.88
CA VAL A 18 7.75 3.80 -0.34
C VAL A 18 8.54 2.48 -0.32
N ALA A 19 9.28 2.19 -1.38
CA ALA A 19 10.14 1.01 -1.41
C ALA A 19 11.12 0.99 -0.24
N LYS A 20 11.71 2.15 0.07
CA LYS A 20 12.62 2.27 1.21
C LYS A 20 11.91 2.01 2.54
N ILE A 21 10.71 2.55 2.71
CA ILE A 21 9.89 2.31 3.91
C ILE A 21 9.61 0.81 4.07
N LEU A 22 9.35 0.12 2.95
CA LEU A 22 9.07 -1.31 2.95
C LEU A 22 10.32 -2.19 2.94
N ASN A 23 11.51 -1.57 2.90
CA ASN A 23 12.79 -2.27 2.86
C ASN A 23 12.89 -3.21 1.66
N MET A 24 12.56 -2.70 0.48
CA MET A 24 12.58 -3.47 -0.76
C MET A 24 13.06 -2.61 -1.93
N SER A 25 13.30 -3.24 -3.08
CA SER A 25 13.71 -2.50 -4.27
C SER A 25 12.57 -1.70 -4.88
N GLN A 26 12.91 -0.58 -5.53
CA GLN A 26 11.91 0.22 -6.23
C GLN A 26 11.23 -0.58 -7.34
N THR A 27 11.98 -1.38 -8.07
CA THR A 27 11.43 -2.21 -9.15
C THR A 27 10.40 -3.18 -8.62
N GLY A 28 10.70 -3.86 -7.50
CA GLY A 28 9.75 -4.79 -6.88
C GLY A 28 8.48 -4.09 -6.42
N TYR A 29 8.63 -2.94 -5.79
CA TYR A 29 7.47 -2.16 -5.34
C TYR A 29 6.63 -1.68 -6.54
N SER A 30 7.30 -1.18 -7.59
CA SER A 30 6.62 -0.71 -8.80
C SER A 30 5.69 -1.77 -9.39
N GLN A 31 6.09 -3.05 -9.34
CA GLN A 31 5.28 -4.13 -9.86
C GLN A 31 4.02 -4.36 -9.05
N TYR A 32 4.03 -4.00 -7.77
CA TYR A 32 2.80 -4.02 -6.96
C TYR A 32 1.82 -2.94 -7.44
N GLU A 33 2.30 -1.74 -7.73
CA GLU A 33 1.41 -0.65 -8.17
C GLU A 33 0.71 -0.97 -9.48
N ILE A 34 1.39 -1.61 -10.40
CA ILE A 34 0.80 -1.95 -11.71
C ILE A 34 0.05 -3.27 -11.72
N GLY A 35 0.05 -3.99 -10.59
CA GLY A 35 -0.69 -5.24 -10.47
C GLY A 35 -0.02 -6.43 -11.13
N LYS A 36 1.26 -6.32 -11.50
CA LYS A 36 1.99 -7.42 -12.14
C LYS A 36 2.30 -8.55 -11.16
N ASN A 37 2.59 -8.20 -9.92
CA ASN A 37 2.87 -9.17 -8.85
C ASN A 37 1.86 -9.01 -7.73
N ASP A 38 1.48 -10.13 -7.13
CA ASP A 38 0.64 -10.11 -5.93
C ASP A 38 1.41 -9.49 -4.77
N ILE A 39 0.69 -8.79 -3.92
CA ILE A 39 1.29 -8.12 -2.77
C ILE A 39 1.31 -9.10 -1.60
N PRO A 40 2.49 -9.43 -1.05
CA PRO A 40 2.55 -10.31 0.12
C PRO A 40 1.77 -9.76 1.31
N THR A 41 1.24 -10.65 2.13
CA THR A 41 0.45 -10.26 3.30
C THR A 41 1.20 -9.29 4.21
N ARG A 42 2.49 -9.53 4.49
CA ARG A 42 3.28 -8.65 5.36
C ARG A 42 3.40 -7.23 4.78
N ILE A 43 3.46 -7.11 3.46
CA ILE A 43 3.52 -5.81 2.78
C ILE A 43 2.17 -5.11 2.86
N LEU A 44 1.07 -5.86 2.68
CA LEU A 44 -0.28 -5.30 2.84
C LEU A 44 -0.47 -4.74 4.25
N ILE A 45 -0.05 -5.48 5.26
CA ILE A 45 -0.16 -5.04 6.65
C ILE A 45 0.68 -3.78 6.87
N ALA A 46 1.92 -3.76 6.39
CA ALA A 46 2.80 -2.61 6.53
C ALA A 46 2.21 -1.36 5.87
N LEU A 47 1.66 -1.51 4.66
CA LEU A 47 1.05 -0.40 3.95
C LEU A 47 -0.23 0.09 4.62
N SER A 48 -1.06 -0.82 5.13
CA SER A 48 -2.28 -0.43 5.84
C SER A 48 -1.95 0.37 7.10
N ASN A 49 -0.88 -0.01 7.80
CA ASN A 49 -0.41 0.72 8.97
C ASN A 49 0.16 2.09 8.58
N TYR A 50 0.98 2.12 7.55
CA TYR A 50 1.63 3.35 7.11
C TYR A 50 0.61 4.40 6.65
N TYR A 51 -0.37 3.98 5.85
CA TYR A 51 -1.41 4.88 5.34
C TYR A 51 -2.60 5.01 6.27
N ASN A 52 -2.60 4.29 7.38
CA ASN A 52 -3.70 4.30 8.36
C ASN A 52 -5.04 4.02 7.68
N THR A 53 -5.11 2.92 6.95
CA THR A 53 -6.31 2.50 6.23
C THR A 53 -6.44 0.98 6.30
N SER A 54 -7.50 0.43 5.70
CA SER A 54 -7.72 -1.02 5.68
C SER A 54 -7.03 -1.66 4.47
N VAL A 55 -6.73 -2.95 4.57
CA VAL A 55 -6.25 -3.73 3.43
C VAL A 55 -7.30 -3.73 2.32
N ASP A 56 -8.58 -3.79 2.69
CA ASP A 56 -9.67 -3.73 1.71
C ASP A 56 -9.59 -2.46 0.87
N TYR A 57 -9.34 -1.32 1.50
CA TYR A 57 -9.21 -0.07 0.77
C TYR A 57 -7.98 -0.07 -0.15
N LEU A 58 -6.85 -0.61 0.34
CA LEU A 58 -5.64 -0.73 -0.48
C LEU A 58 -5.91 -1.53 -1.76
N LEU A 59 -6.70 -2.59 -1.65
CA LEU A 59 -6.99 -3.49 -2.76
C LEU A 59 -8.17 -3.05 -3.62
N GLY A 60 -8.82 -1.93 -3.27
CA GLY A 60 -9.95 -1.42 -4.04
C GLY A 60 -11.25 -2.17 -3.80
N LEU A 61 -11.35 -2.92 -2.70
CA LEU A 61 -12.56 -3.69 -2.37
C LEU A 61 -13.61 -2.86 -1.66
N THR A 62 -13.24 -1.68 -1.19
CA THR A 62 -14.15 -0.71 -0.57
C THR A 62 -13.72 0.69 -0.94
N ASP A 63 -14.65 1.64 -0.91
CA ASP A 63 -14.35 3.07 -1.10
C ASP A 63 -14.18 3.80 0.23
N ASP A 64 -14.34 3.11 1.35
CA ASP A 64 -14.19 3.71 2.67
C ASP A 64 -12.72 3.63 3.12
N PRO A 65 -12.02 4.76 3.24
CA PRO A 65 -10.60 4.76 3.62
C PRO A 65 -10.36 4.53 5.11
N LYS A 66 -11.41 4.50 5.92
CA LYS A 66 -11.29 4.38 7.37
C LYS A 66 -10.75 3.01 7.76
N PRO A 67 -9.71 2.94 8.61
CA PRO A 67 -9.18 1.65 9.03
C PRO A 67 -10.16 0.92 9.95
N TYR A 68 -10.08 -0.41 9.93
CA TYR A 68 -10.79 -1.21 10.92
C TYR A 68 -10.14 -1.04 12.29
N PRO A 69 -10.90 -1.23 13.39
CA PRO A 69 -10.32 -1.24 14.73
C PRO A 69 -9.18 -2.25 14.81
N ARG A 70 -8.05 -1.82 15.36
CA ARG A 70 -6.88 -2.69 15.43
C ARG A 70 -6.86 -3.44 16.75
N LYS A 71 -6.45 -4.69 16.66
CA LYS A 71 -6.23 -5.54 17.82
C LYS A 71 -4.93 -5.10 18.47
N LYS A 72 -4.96 -4.93 19.77
CA LYS A 72 -3.78 -4.57 20.55
C LYS A 72 -3.00 -5.80 20.99
#